data_779246e89c83ca2071c6371ee1918f7c
#
_entry.id   779246e89c83ca2071c6371ee1918f7c
#
_cell.length_a   1.000
_cell.length_b   1.000
_cell.length_c   1.000
_cell.angle_alpha   90.00
_cell.angle_beta   90.00
_cell.angle_gamma   90.00
#
_symmetry.space_group_name_H-M   'P 1'
#
loop_
_entity.id
_entity.type
_entity.pdbx_description
1 polymer ?
#
loop_
_entity_poly.entity_id
_entity_poly.type
_entity_poly.pdbx_seq_one_letter_code
_entity_poly.pdbx_strand_id
1 'polypeptide(L)'
;MEFLSYLISGISLGSVYAIIALGYTMVYGIAKMLNFAHGDVIMVGGYISFFASAFITEKFTSFPSWVSAIVSILAAVVVCTVLGILIEGLAYKPLRAASSLAVLITAIGVSYLLQNSALLIWGSDPKTYSSVISGTLHLFDGKLSISYIAMFTILCCVVIMVALTLFTSKSKLGKAMRACSEDKGAAQLMGINVNR
;
A
#
# COMPACT_ATOMS: atom_id res chain seq x y z
N MET A 1 -10.86 20.36 -24.55
CA MET A 1 -9.53 20.06 -24.00
C MET A 1 -9.58 19.84 -22.49
N GLU A 2 -10.35 20.61 -21.74
CA GLU A 2 -10.52 20.43 -20.28
C GLU A 2 -11.01 19.03 -19.90
N PHE A 3 -11.99 18.48 -20.63
CA PHE A 3 -12.48 17.12 -20.40
C PHE A 3 -11.36 16.07 -20.46
N LEU A 4 -10.42 16.18 -21.41
CA LEU A 4 -9.30 15.24 -21.51
C LEU A 4 -8.31 15.40 -20.35
N SER A 5 -8.07 16.61 -19.87
CA SER A 5 -7.26 16.89 -18.68
C SER A 5 -7.90 16.28 -17.42
N TYR A 6 -9.19 16.47 -17.23
CA TYR A 6 -9.92 15.83 -16.10
C TYR A 6 -9.93 14.31 -16.21
N LEU A 7 -10.06 13.76 -17.41
CA LEU A 7 -10.01 12.31 -17.63
C LEU A 7 -8.65 11.74 -17.20
N ILE A 8 -7.55 12.37 -17.62
CA ILE A 8 -6.19 11.91 -17.25
C ILE A 8 -5.95 12.03 -15.74
N SER A 9 -6.37 13.13 -15.13
CA SER A 9 -6.29 13.32 -13.68
C SER A 9 -7.13 12.27 -12.93
N GLY A 10 -8.32 11.98 -13.43
CA GLY A 10 -9.19 10.93 -12.90
C GLY A 10 -8.58 9.53 -13.01
N ILE A 11 -7.97 9.19 -14.15
CA ILE A 11 -7.25 7.93 -14.33
C ILE A 11 -6.05 7.83 -13.38
N SER A 12 -5.30 8.92 -13.19
CA SER A 12 -4.17 8.95 -12.25
C SER A 12 -4.63 8.68 -10.83
N LEU A 13 -5.66 9.37 -10.36
CA LEU A 13 -6.23 9.14 -9.04
C LEU A 13 -6.84 7.74 -8.91
N GLY A 14 -7.58 7.29 -9.92
CA GLY A 14 -8.15 5.96 -9.98
C GLY A 14 -7.11 4.84 -9.94
N SER A 15 -5.93 5.08 -10.54
CA SER A 15 -4.81 4.14 -10.51
C SER A 15 -4.29 3.91 -9.09
N VAL A 16 -4.19 4.97 -8.28
CA VAL A 16 -3.79 4.85 -6.86
C VAL A 16 -4.83 4.04 -6.08
N TYR A 17 -6.12 4.35 -6.26
CA TYR A 17 -7.19 3.56 -5.62
C TYR A 17 -7.19 2.11 -6.08
N ALA A 18 -6.88 1.83 -7.34
CA ALA A 18 -6.80 0.47 -7.86
C ALA A 18 -5.71 -0.36 -7.17
N ILE A 19 -4.53 0.22 -6.88
CA ILE A 19 -3.46 -0.47 -6.12
C ILE A 19 -3.90 -0.73 -4.68
N ILE A 20 -4.50 0.25 -4.02
CA ILE A 20 -5.01 0.11 -2.66
C ILE A 20 -6.06 -1.02 -2.59
N ALA A 21 -7.00 -1.01 -3.52
CA ALA A 21 -8.04 -2.02 -3.63
C ALA A 21 -7.45 -3.41 -3.93
N LEU A 22 -6.43 -3.49 -4.79
CA LEU A 22 -5.76 -4.74 -5.12
C LEU A 22 -5.04 -5.32 -3.90
N GLY A 23 -4.32 -4.51 -3.12
CA GLY A 23 -3.70 -4.92 -1.87
C GLY A 23 -4.73 -5.45 -0.86
N TYR A 24 -5.85 -4.73 -0.72
CA TYR A 24 -6.95 -5.13 0.16
C TYR A 24 -7.59 -6.45 -0.28
N THR A 25 -7.88 -6.60 -1.57
CA THR A 25 -8.50 -7.82 -2.12
C THR A 25 -7.57 -9.02 -2.05
N MET A 26 -6.26 -8.84 -2.19
CA MET A 26 -5.29 -9.93 -1.99
C MET A 26 -5.33 -10.45 -0.55
N VAL A 27 -5.30 -9.57 0.44
CA VAL A 27 -5.37 -9.95 1.86
C VAL A 27 -6.70 -10.66 2.15
N TYR A 28 -7.83 -10.07 1.71
CA TYR A 28 -9.15 -10.67 1.86
C TYR A 28 -9.26 -12.03 1.15
N GLY A 29 -8.72 -12.14 -0.06
CA GLY A 29 -8.74 -13.37 -0.84
C GLY A 29 -8.06 -14.54 -0.12
N ILE A 30 -6.99 -14.28 0.63
CA ILE A 30 -6.22 -15.30 1.33
C ILE A 30 -6.76 -15.56 2.73
N ALA A 31 -6.94 -14.50 3.51
CA ALA A 31 -7.32 -14.60 4.91
C ALA A 31 -8.83 -14.80 5.12
N LYS A 32 -9.66 -14.48 4.12
CA LYS A 32 -11.14 -14.43 4.19
C LYS A 32 -11.64 -13.53 5.33
N MET A 33 -10.83 -12.54 5.75
CA MET A 33 -11.14 -11.58 6.81
C MET A 33 -10.96 -10.16 6.29
N LEU A 34 -11.90 -9.28 6.64
CA LEU A 34 -11.82 -7.87 6.32
C LEU A 34 -10.80 -7.17 7.24
N ASN A 35 -9.76 -6.63 6.67
CA ASN A 35 -8.73 -5.89 7.41
C ASN A 35 -8.99 -4.38 7.29
N PHE A 36 -9.74 -3.79 8.22
CA PHE A 36 -9.99 -2.34 8.24
C PHE A 36 -8.74 -1.51 8.53
N ALA A 37 -7.73 -2.09 9.18
CA ALA A 37 -6.46 -1.41 9.44
C ALA A 37 -5.57 -1.24 8.20
N HIS A 38 -5.96 -1.79 7.02
CA HIS A 38 -5.15 -1.72 5.81
C HIS A 38 -4.87 -0.27 5.37
N GLY A 39 -5.89 0.58 5.39
CA GLY A 39 -5.74 2.01 5.08
C GLY A 39 -4.82 2.73 6.06
N ASP A 40 -4.87 2.37 7.34
CA ASP A 40 -4.04 2.98 8.36
C ASP A 40 -2.57 2.55 8.27
N VAL A 41 -2.30 1.32 7.83
CA VAL A 41 -0.93 0.89 7.49
C VAL A 41 -0.38 1.70 6.32
N ILE A 42 -1.19 2.00 5.30
CA ILE A 42 -0.79 2.87 4.19
C ILE A 42 -0.51 4.29 4.71
N MET A 43 -1.35 4.83 5.59
CA MET A 43 -1.13 6.12 6.24
C MET A 43 0.22 6.16 6.99
N VAL A 44 0.53 5.15 7.81
CA VAL A 44 1.82 5.05 8.51
C VAL A 44 2.97 5.02 7.50
N GLY A 45 2.84 4.24 6.41
CA GLY A 45 3.82 4.22 5.33
C GLY A 45 4.08 5.60 4.72
N GLY A 46 3.01 6.38 4.51
CA GLY A 46 3.10 7.77 4.05
C GLY A 46 3.89 8.65 5.02
N TYR A 47 3.58 8.60 6.32
CA TYR A 47 4.33 9.36 7.33
C TYR A 47 5.82 8.96 7.39
N ILE A 48 6.11 7.66 7.42
CA ILE A 48 7.50 7.18 7.45
C ILE A 48 8.27 7.62 6.21
N SER A 49 7.66 7.51 5.02
CA SER A 49 8.27 7.98 3.78
C SER A 49 8.53 9.50 3.81
N PHE A 50 7.58 10.28 4.34
CA PHE A 50 7.72 11.73 4.48
C PHE A 50 8.90 12.08 5.40
N PHE A 51 8.96 11.53 6.61
CA PHE A 51 10.02 11.84 7.56
C PHE A 51 11.38 11.32 7.12
N ALA A 52 11.43 10.13 6.50
CA ALA A 52 12.67 9.60 5.93
C ALA A 52 13.21 10.51 4.81
N SER A 53 12.34 10.97 3.91
CA SER A 53 12.71 11.91 2.86
C SER A 53 13.21 13.24 3.42
N ALA A 54 12.52 13.82 4.41
CA ALA A 54 12.91 15.06 5.06
C ALA A 54 14.30 14.91 5.75
N PHE A 55 14.50 13.83 6.50
CA PHE A 55 15.75 13.54 7.19
C PHE A 55 16.93 13.38 6.23
N ILE A 56 16.73 12.66 5.12
CA ILE A 56 17.79 12.47 4.12
C ILE A 56 18.14 13.80 3.45
N THR A 57 17.15 14.60 3.09
CA THR A 57 17.37 15.89 2.44
C THR A 57 18.09 16.88 3.36
N GLU A 58 17.82 16.85 4.66
CA GLU A 58 18.47 17.71 5.66
C GLU A 58 19.93 17.28 5.94
N LYS A 59 20.16 15.98 6.14
CA LYS A 59 21.47 15.45 6.53
C LYS A 59 22.43 15.25 5.37
N PHE A 60 21.92 14.94 4.21
CA PHE A 60 22.69 14.54 3.04
C PHE A 60 22.36 15.40 1.82
N THR A 61 22.66 16.69 1.92
CA THR A 61 22.39 17.70 0.87
C THR A 61 23.05 17.38 -0.48
N SER A 62 24.04 16.49 -0.52
CA SER A 62 24.74 16.06 -1.75
C SER A 62 24.02 14.94 -2.51
N PHE A 63 22.99 14.30 -1.95
CA PHE A 63 22.30 13.23 -2.66
C PHE A 63 21.26 13.76 -3.64
N PRO A 64 21.17 13.17 -4.85
CA PRO A 64 20.13 13.47 -5.80
C PRO A 64 18.74 13.14 -5.21
N SER A 65 17.73 13.94 -5.54
CA SER A 65 16.36 13.77 -5.03
C SER A 65 15.76 12.37 -5.28
N TRP A 66 16.15 11.70 -6.36
CA TRP A 66 15.70 10.35 -6.65
C TRP A 66 16.24 9.29 -5.66
N VAL A 67 17.46 9.48 -5.13
CA VAL A 67 18.02 8.58 -4.09
C VAL A 67 17.23 8.72 -2.80
N SER A 68 16.92 9.96 -2.39
CA SER A 68 16.07 10.24 -1.23
C SER A 68 14.70 9.55 -1.39
N ALA A 69 14.09 9.63 -2.57
CA ALA A 69 12.81 8.98 -2.86
C ALA A 69 12.89 7.45 -2.72
N ILE A 70 13.91 6.81 -3.29
CA ILE A 70 14.07 5.36 -3.21
C ILE A 70 14.27 4.90 -1.76
N VAL A 71 15.16 5.57 -1.02
CA VAL A 71 15.45 5.19 0.38
C VAL A 71 14.22 5.41 1.26
N SER A 72 13.47 6.49 1.07
CA SER A 72 12.23 6.73 1.82
C SER A 72 11.14 5.70 1.52
N ILE A 73 11.00 5.26 0.27
CA ILE A 73 10.09 4.17 -0.11
C ILE A 73 10.53 2.85 0.56
N LEU A 74 11.82 2.51 0.51
CA LEU A 74 12.33 1.30 1.16
C LEU A 74 12.11 1.33 2.67
N ALA A 75 12.36 2.47 3.32
CA ALA A 75 12.06 2.63 4.75
C ALA A 75 10.59 2.41 5.06
N ALA A 76 9.68 2.99 4.27
CA ALA A 76 8.25 2.78 4.40
C ALA A 76 7.87 1.31 4.23
N VAL A 77 8.40 0.61 3.22
CA VAL A 77 8.15 -0.81 2.98
C VAL A 77 8.59 -1.66 4.17
N VAL A 78 9.78 -1.42 4.71
CA VAL A 78 10.28 -2.16 5.89
C VAL A 78 9.39 -1.93 7.10
N VAL A 79 9.07 -0.68 7.42
CA VAL A 79 8.23 -0.36 8.59
C VAL A 79 6.82 -0.92 8.44
N CYS A 80 6.18 -0.76 7.26
CA CYS A 80 4.86 -1.33 7.00
C CYS A 80 4.86 -2.86 7.07
N THR A 81 5.93 -3.52 6.61
CA THR A 81 6.06 -4.98 6.70
C THR A 81 6.15 -5.42 8.17
N VAL A 82 7.00 -4.78 8.96
CA VAL A 82 7.13 -5.07 10.40
C VAL A 82 5.79 -4.81 11.11
N LEU A 83 5.15 -3.68 10.83
CA LEU A 83 3.85 -3.34 11.40
C LEU A 83 2.77 -4.37 11.02
N GLY A 84 2.74 -4.80 9.78
CA GLY A 84 1.81 -5.85 9.31
C GLY A 84 2.02 -7.19 10.03
N ILE A 85 3.27 -7.60 10.22
CA ILE A 85 3.61 -8.82 10.97
C ILE A 85 3.18 -8.69 12.44
N LEU A 86 3.38 -7.53 13.06
CA LEU A 86 2.97 -7.26 14.44
C LEU A 86 1.44 -7.30 14.58
N ILE A 87 0.71 -6.65 13.70
CA ILE A 87 -0.77 -6.65 13.70
C ILE A 87 -1.29 -8.08 13.49
N GLU A 88 -0.73 -8.83 12.54
CA GLU A 88 -1.13 -10.22 12.32
C GLU A 88 -0.85 -11.06 13.56
N GLY A 89 0.36 -10.98 14.11
CA GLY A 89 0.79 -11.80 15.23
C GLY A 89 0.06 -11.50 16.53
N LEU A 90 -0.18 -10.22 16.84
CA LEU A 90 -0.76 -9.78 18.10
C LEU A 90 -2.30 -9.71 18.07
N ALA A 91 -2.86 -9.24 16.96
CA ALA A 91 -4.29 -8.98 16.86
C ALA A 91 -5.07 -10.11 16.15
N TYR A 92 -4.59 -10.59 15.00
CA TYR A 92 -5.39 -11.53 14.20
C TYR A 92 -5.11 -13.00 14.47
N LYS A 93 -3.86 -13.37 14.72
CA LYS A 93 -3.48 -14.76 14.97
C LYS A 93 -4.21 -15.39 16.16
N PRO A 94 -4.37 -14.72 17.33
CA PRO A 94 -5.12 -15.27 18.45
C PRO A 94 -6.61 -15.48 18.14
N LEU A 95 -7.16 -14.73 17.19
CA LEU A 95 -8.58 -14.73 16.84
C LEU A 95 -8.95 -15.66 15.66
N ARG A 96 -8.01 -16.46 15.15
CA ARG A 96 -8.26 -17.35 14.02
C ARG A 96 -9.37 -18.38 14.26
N ALA A 97 -9.62 -18.76 15.51
CA ALA A 97 -10.69 -19.66 15.91
C ALA A 97 -11.95 -18.94 16.42
N ALA A 98 -11.92 -17.60 16.48
CA ALA A 98 -13.05 -16.80 16.96
C ALA A 98 -14.08 -16.58 15.85
N SER A 99 -15.25 -16.01 16.24
CA SER A 99 -16.28 -15.64 15.27
C SER A 99 -15.79 -14.51 14.32
N SER A 100 -16.31 -14.48 13.10
CA SER A 100 -15.98 -13.44 12.12
C SER A 100 -16.27 -12.03 12.66
N LEU A 101 -17.28 -11.89 13.54
CA LEU A 101 -17.62 -10.62 14.18
C LEU A 101 -16.53 -10.16 15.13
N ALA A 102 -15.93 -11.06 15.94
CA ALA A 102 -14.84 -10.73 16.85
C ALA A 102 -13.61 -10.22 16.09
N VAL A 103 -13.27 -10.87 14.96
CA VAL A 103 -12.17 -10.44 14.08
C VAL A 103 -12.45 -9.06 13.49
N LEU A 104 -13.68 -8.80 13.05
CA LEU A 104 -14.10 -7.51 12.48
C LEU A 104 -13.97 -6.39 13.52
N ILE A 105 -14.47 -6.59 14.74
CA ILE A 105 -14.37 -5.60 15.82
C ILE A 105 -12.91 -5.32 16.17
N THR A 106 -12.07 -6.37 16.22
CA THR A 106 -10.63 -6.22 16.47
C THR A 106 -9.94 -5.43 15.35
N ALA A 107 -10.30 -5.67 14.08
CA ALA A 107 -9.76 -4.92 12.96
C ALA A 107 -10.09 -3.42 13.05
N ILE A 108 -11.31 -3.08 13.48
CA ILE A 108 -11.72 -1.70 13.73
C ILE A 108 -10.94 -1.12 14.91
N GLY A 109 -10.76 -1.89 16.00
CA GLY A 109 -9.97 -1.47 17.17
C GLY A 109 -8.50 -1.17 16.82
N VAL A 110 -7.88 -2.03 15.99
CA VAL A 110 -6.51 -1.80 15.46
C VAL A 110 -6.45 -0.55 14.59
N SER A 111 -7.45 -0.33 13.74
CA SER A 111 -7.57 0.88 12.92
C SER A 111 -7.58 2.13 13.80
N TYR A 112 -8.45 2.20 14.80
CA TYR A 112 -8.51 3.33 15.75
C TYR A 112 -7.21 3.50 16.54
N LEU A 113 -6.57 2.41 16.95
CA LEU A 113 -5.29 2.46 17.64
C LEU A 113 -4.23 3.13 16.76
N LEU A 114 -4.13 2.74 15.49
CA LEU A 114 -3.15 3.32 14.55
C LEU A 114 -3.44 4.79 14.27
N GLN A 115 -4.71 5.17 14.04
CA GLN A 115 -5.11 6.55 13.79
C GLN A 115 -4.78 7.45 14.98
N ASN A 116 -5.17 7.05 16.20
CA ASN A 116 -4.90 7.85 17.40
C ASN A 116 -3.40 7.89 17.72
N SER A 117 -2.68 6.79 17.53
CA SER A 117 -1.22 6.79 17.70
C SER A 117 -0.53 7.73 16.69
N ALA A 118 -0.96 7.73 15.44
CA ALA A 118 -0.46 8.65 14.43
C ALA A 118 -0.72 10.11 14.80
N LEU A 119 -1.94 10.41 15.29
CA LEU A 119 -2.31 11.75 15.74
C LEU A 119 -1.45 12.23 16.92
N LEU A 120 -1.18 11.35 17.89
CA LEU A 120 -0.36 11.66 19.06
C LEU A 120 1.12 11.85 18.70
N ILE A 121 1.66 11.05 17.77
CA ILE A 121 3.08 11.07 17.41
C ILE A 121 3.39 12.19 16.42
N TRP A 122 2.55 12.39 15.40
CA TRP A 122 2.82 13.29 14.27
C TRP A 122 1.94 14.53 14.23
N GLY A 123 0.91 14.59 15.09
CA GLY A 123 -0.03 15.70 15.16
C GLY A 123 -1.07 15.68 14.03
N SER A 124 -1.93 16.69 14.01
CA SER A 124 -3.02 16.84 13.02
C SER A 124 -2.66 17.72 11.83
N ASP A 125 -1.47 18.32 11.82
CA ASP A 125 -1.08 19.24 10.77
C ASP A 125 -0.85 18.53 9.44
N PRO A 126 -1.41 19.05 8.32
CA PRO A 126 -1.20 18.45 7.02
C PRO A 126 0.27 18.53 6.61
N LYS A 127 0.83 17.41 6.18
CA LYS A 127 2.20 17.31 5.68
C LYS A 127 2.19 17.36 4.16
N THR A 128 3.00 18.25 3.59
CA THR A 128 3.11 18.41 2.13
C THR A 128 4.44 17.81 1.65
N TYR A 129 4.36 16.95 0.64
CA TYR A 129 5.53 16.41 -0.04
C TYR A 129 6.10 17.42 -1.02
N SER A 130 7.42 17.64 -0.99
CA SER A 130 8.11 18.28 -2.10
C SER A 130 8.16 17.31 -3.28
N SER A 131 7.72 17.77 -4.44
CA SER A 131 7.70 16.94 -5.65
C SER A 131 9.12 16.59 -6.10
N VAL A 132 9.43 15.30 -6.21
CA VAL A 132 10.71 14.80 -6.72
C VAL A 132 10.79 14.95 -8.24
N ILE A 133 9.65 14.83 -8.92
CA ILE A 133 9.52 14.99 -10.36
C ILE A 133 8.69 16.23 -10.60
N SER A 134 9.31 17.30 -11.03
CA SER A 134 8.64 18.56 -11.40
C SER A 134 8.59 18.68 -12.92
N GLY A 135 7.45 19.14 -13.42
CA GLY A 135 7.24 19.43 -14.83
C GLY A 135 5.90 18.93 -15.35
N THR A 136 5.47 19.56 -16.41
CA THR A 136 4.24 19.25 -17.15
C THR A 136 4.57 19.11 -18.62
N LEU A 137 4.03 18.07 -19.24
CA LEU A 137 4.07 17.90 -20.68
C LEU A 137 2.94 18.74 -21.30
N HIS A 138 3.30 19.73 -22.09
CA HIS A 138 2.35 20.53 -22.85
C HIS A 138 2.14 19.93 -24.23
N LEU A 139 0.93 19.45 -24.51
CA LEU A 139 0.51 18.97 -25.82
C LEU A 139 -0.49 19.96 -26.43
N PHE A 140 -0.59 19.96 -27.75
CA PHE A 140 -1.53 20.79 -28.53
C PHE A 140 -1.42 22.30 -28.23
N ASP A 141 -0.23 22.88 -28.39
CA ASP A 141 0.04 24.31 -28.17
C ASP A 141 -0.33 24.80 -26.75
N GLY A 142 -0.05 23.96 -25.74
CA GLY A 142 -0.31 24.32 -24.34
C GLY A 142 -1.76 24.13 -23.88
N LYS A 143 -2.65 23.64 -24.73
CA LYS A 143 -4.07 23.40 -24.38
C LYS A 143 -4.30 22.15 -23.52
N LEU A 144 -3.33 21.24 -23.45
CA LEU A 144 -3.36 20.06 -22.59
C LEU A 144 -2.06 19.99 -21.80
N SER A 145 -2.15 20.10 -20.49
CA SER A 145 -1.02 19.95 -19.58
C SER A 145 -1.15 18.67 -18.75
N ILE A 146 -0.19 17.76 -18.90
CA ILE A 146 -0.15 16.50 -18.15
C ILE A 146 1.07 16.54 -17.24
N SER A 147 0.87 16.35 -15.94
CA SER A 147 1.98 16.26 -15.00
C SER A 147 2.77 14.97 -15.23
N TYR A 148 4.10 15.05 -15.24
CA TYR A 148 4.97 13.86 -15.30
C TYR A 148 4.70 12.90 -14.15
N ILE A 149 4.33 13.41 -12.97
CA ILE A 149 3.94 12.58 -11.83
C ILE A 149 2.72 11.72 -12.17
N ALA A 150 1.69 12.28 -12.80
CA ALA A 150 0.49 11.53 -13.17
C ALA A 150 0.83 10.38 -14.13
N MET A 151 1.66 10.64 -15.15
CA MET A 151 2.12 9.60 -16.08
C MET A 151 2.92 8.52 -15.38
N PHE A 152 3.85 8.91 -14.52
CA PHE A 152 4.67 7.98 -13.74
C PHE A 152 3.83 7.14 -12.78
N THR A 153 2.85 7.75 -12.10
CA THR A 153 1.92 7.04 -11.22
C THR A 153 1.14 5.98 -11.96
N ILE A 154 0.53 6.31 -13.10
CA ILE A 154 -0.23 5.36 -13.92
C ILE A 154 0.68 4.20 -14.36
N LEU A 155 1.89 4.49 -14.84
CA LEU A 155 2.85 3.48 -15.28
C LEU A 155 3.23 2.53 -14.13
N CYS A 156 3.62 3.09 -12.97
CA CYS A 156 3.94 2.31 -11.79
C CYS A 156 2.76 1.44 -11.33
N CYS A 157 1.55 1.99 -11.36
CA CYS A 157 0.33 1.25 -11.00
C CYS A 157 0.11 0.05 -11.92
N VAL A 158 0.24 0.22 -13.23
CA VAL A 158 0.10 -0.87 -14.20
C VAL A 158 1.18 -1.94 -13.97
N VAL A 159 2.44 -1.53 -13.78
CA VAL A 159 3.55 -2.47 -13.55
C VAL A 159 3.32 -3.28 -12.26
N ILE A 160 2.96 -2.62 -11.16
CA ILE A 160 2.70 -3.28 -9.88
C ILE A 160 1.50 -4.24 -10.01
N MET A 161 0.42 -3.81 -10.65
CA MET A 161 -0.77 -4.64 -10.86
C MET A 161 -0.45 -5.89 -11.68
N VAL A 162 0.30 -5.77 -12.77
CA VAL A 162 0.73 -6.90 -13.59
C VAL A 162 1.66 -7.81 -12.79
N ALA A 163 2.64 -7.27 -12.07
CA ALA A 163 3.58 -8.03 -11.25
C ALA A 163 2.87 -8.84 -10.16
N LEU A 164 1.94 -8.22 -9.43
CA LEU A 164 1.17 -8.90 -8.39
C LEU A 164 0.24 -9.97 -8.97
N THR A 165 -0.40 -9.71 -10.10
CA THR A 165 -1.25 -10.69 -10.79
C THR A 165 -0.43 -11.89 -11.27
N LEU A 166 0.74 -11.66 -11.85
CA LEU A 166 1.64 -12.73 -12.25
C LEU A 166 2.20 -13.50 -11.05
N PHE A 167 2.54 -12.81 -9.98
CA PHE A 167 3.00 -13.44 -8.73
C PHE A 167 1.93 -14.38 -8.17
N THR A 168 0.69 -13.92 -8.01
CA THR A 168 -0.41 -14.73 -7.46
C THR A 168 -0.84 -15.86 -8.37
N SER A 169 -0.76 -15.68 -9.70
CA SER A 169 -1.22 -16.68 -10.66
C SER A 169 -0.15 -17.75 -10.98
N LYS A 170 1.12 -17.33 -11.09
CA LYS A 170 2.19 -18.23 -11.61
C LYS A 170 3.16 -18.70 -10.53
N SER A 171 3.37 -17.96 -9.42
CA SER A 171 4.33 -18.37 -8.38
C SER A 171 3.81 -19.57 -7.56
N LYS A 172 4.75 -20.38 -7.03
CA LYS A 172 4.41 -21.47 -6.11
C LYS A 172 3.71 -20.98 -4.85
N LEU A 173 4.17 -19.82 -4.32
CA LEU A 173 3.54 -19.17 -3.16
C LEU A 173 2.12 -18.68 -3.49
N GLY A 174 1.91 -18.02 -4.62
CA GLY A 174 0.59 -17.56 -5.03
C GLY A 174 -0.41 -18.71 -5.23
N LYS A 175 0.05 -19.85 -5.79
CA LYS A 175 -0.77 -21.07 -5.90
C LYS A 175 -1.11 -21.65 -4.53
N ALA A 176 -0.14 -21.70 -3.60
CA ALA A 176 -0.37 -22.15 -2.23
C ALA A 176 -1.36 -21.23 -1.49
N MET A 177 -1.22 -19.91 -1.64
CA MET A 177 -2.14 -18.93 -1.08
C MET A 177 -3.57 -19.15 -1.56
N ARG A 178 -3.78 -19.36 -2.86
CA ARG A 178 -5.11 -19.66 -3.42
C ARG A 178 -5.66 -20.99 -2.93
N ALA A 179 -4.85 -22.03 -2.87
CA ALA A 179 -5.29 -23.30 -2.32
C ALA A 179 -5.75 -23.17 -0.86
N CYS A 180 -5.00 -22.46 -0.02
CA CYS A 180 -5.37 -22.17 1.36
C CYS A 180 -6.64 -21.30 1.48
N SER A 181 -6.92 -20.45 0.49
CA SER A 181 -8.11 -19.60 0.49
C SER A 181 -9.38 -20.37 0.15
N GLU A 182 -9.28 -21.46 -0.63
CA GLU A 182 -10.41 -22.31 -1.00
C GLU A 182 -10.72 -23.30 0.12
N ASP A 183 -9.74 -24.11 0.51
CA ASP A 183 -9.89 -25.09 1.60
C ASP A 183 -8.56 -25.28 2.35
N LYS A 184 -8.53 -24.81 3.61
CA LYS A 184 -7.36 -24.94 4.48
C LYS A 184 -7.04 -26.41 4.82
N GLY A 185 -8.05 -27.23 4.99
CA GLY A 185 -7.89 -28.64 5.32
C GLY A 185 -7.28 -29.43 4.14
N ALA A 186 -7.83 -29.26 2.96
CA ALA A 186 -7.31 -29.86 1.75
C ALA A 186 -5.88 -29.37 1.44
N ALA A 187 -5.59 -28.10 1.65
CA ALA A 187 -4.25 -27.53 1.45
C ALA A 187 -3.22 -28.19 2.41
N GLN A 188 -3.59 -28.44 3.68
CA GLN A 188 -2.73 -29.14 4.64
C GLN A 188 -2.45 -30.57 4.21
N LEU A 189 -3.46 -31.30 3.72
CA LEU A 189 -3.29 -32.66 3.20
C LEU A 189 -2.33 -32.71 2.01
N MET A 190 -2.27 -31.66 1.22
CA MET A 190 -1.33 -31.50 0.10
C MET A 190 0.07 -31.01 0.53
N GLY A 191 0.35 -30.97 1.84
CA GLY A 191 1.65 -30.60 2.40
C GLY A 191 1.92 -29.08 2.47
N ILE A 192 0.89 -28.24 2.30
CA ILE A 192 1.03 -26.78 2.45
C ILE A 192 0.94 -26.40 3.93
N ASN A 193 1.97 -25.76 4.46
CA ASN A 193 1.97 -25.28 5.83
C ASN A 193 1.11 -24.01 5.96
N VAL A 194 -0.13 -24.17 6.39
CA VAL A 194 -1.12 -23.07 6.55
C VAL A 194 -0.80 -22.11 7.71
N ASN A 195 0.09 -22.50 8.63
CA ASN A 195 0.47 -21.68 9.79
C ASN A 195 1.73 -20.83 9.57
N ARG A 196 2.29 -20.85 8.39
CA ARG A 196 3.53 -20.15 8.04
C ARG A 196 3.25 -18.79 7.32
#